data_6739fb6f7f697fc2469d575405e70d92
#
_entry.id   6739fb6f7f697fc2469d575405e70d92
#
_cell.length_a   1.000
_cell.length_b   1.000
_cell.length_c   1.000
_cell.angle_alpha   90.00
_cell.angle_beta   90.00
_cell.angle_gamma   90.00
#
_symmetry.space_group_name_H-M   'P 1'
#
loop_
_entity.id
_entity.type
_entity.pdbx_description
1 polymer ?
#
loop_
_entity_poly.entity_id
_entity_poly.type
_entity_poly.pdbx_seq_one_letter_code
_entity_poly.pdbx_strand_id
1 'polypeptide(L)'
;MTFFNYSEPLLRRKQTTVEILELEGLWYVNWQIGKTRLYSTFYTRIDQACIFWSLLLITMFGTAQFIPVSWSLQATLWSILSCIGIMVMVSWTRYWVEANNVSWVLYCWVILMFFGLILTDFGIYFGWGNVLMHLCPLWLGLSSLGYLCTALAVRSRALAVTGLLHLLFIFILPLISGWQFITTGALMVFCLLVLAEFQWDGL
;
A
#
# COMPACT_ATOMS: atom_id res chain seq x y z
N MET A 1 -28.02 -3.80 -12.82
CA MET A 1 -27.15 -4.01 -11.64
C MET A 1 -25.99 -3.04 -11.74
N THR A 2 -25.77 -2.21 -10.72
CA THR A 2 -24.62 -1.31 -10.67
C THR A 2 -23.37 -2.10 -10.37
N PHE A 3 -22.23 -1.78 -11.00
CA PHE A 3 -20.96 -2.48 -10.84
C PHE A 3 -20.45 -2.41 -9.38
N PHE A 4 -20.63 -1.26 -8.74
CA PHE A 4 -20.31 -1.04 -7.33
C PHE A 4 -21.58 -1.11 -6.46
N ASN A 5 -21.40 -1.59 -5.23
CA ASN A 5 -22.47 -1.57 -4.22
C ASN A 5 -22.51 -0.21 -3.52
N TYR A 6 -23.55 0.57 -3.76
CA TYR A 6 -23.75 1.90 -3.13
C TYR A 6 -24.53 1.85 -1.82
N SER A 7 -25.03 0.68 -1.42
CA SER A 7 -25.77 0.52 -0.15
C SER A 7 -24.87 0.46 1.07
N GLU A 8 -23.59 0.15 0.88
CA GLU A 8 -22.61 0.08 1.96
C GLU A 8 -21.77 1.37 2.04
N PRO A 9 -21.31 1.79 3.24
CA PRO A 9 -20.37 2.89 3.36
C PRO A 9 -19.01 2.51 2.77
N LEU A 10 -18.27 3.51 2.24
CA LEU A 10 -16.90 3.33 1.71
C LEU A 10 -15.95 2.68 2.72
N LEU A 11 -16.01 3.15 3.96
CA LEU A 11 -15.20 2.68 5.08
C LEU A 11 -16.12 2.50 6.29
N ARG A 12 -15.97 1.40 7.00
CA ARG A 12 -16.68 1.12 8.25
C ARG A 12 -15.70 0.63 9.31
N ARG A 13 -16.05 0.79 10.57
CA ARG A 13 -15.27 0.19 11.66
C ARG A 13 -15.37 -1.33 11.58
N LYS A 14 -14.26 -2.01 11.80
CA LYS A 14 -14.22 -3.46 11.86
C LYS A 14 -15.09 -3.97 13.00
N GLN A 15 -16.00 -4.91 12.68
CA GLN A 15 -16.86 -5.56 13.65
C GLN A 15 -16.35 -6.99 13.86
N THR A 16 -16.08 -7.33 15.12
CA THR A 16 -15.66 -8.68 15.49
C THR A 16 -16.86 -9.61 15.46
N THR A 17 -16.90 -10.53 14.50
CA THR A 17 -17.85 -11.65 14.44
C THR A 17 -17.13 -12.93 14.85
N VAL A 18 -17.90 -13.98 15.23
CA VAL A 18 -17.32 -15.29 15.60
C VAL A 18 -16.54 -15.88 14.42
N GLU A 19 -17.07 -15.75 13.21
CA GLU A 19 -16.43 -16.24 11.98
C GLU A 19 -15.07 -15.60 11.70
N ILE A 20 -14.92 -14.31 12.03
CA ILE A 20 -13.65 -13.59 11.85
C ILE A 20 -12.62 -14.05 12.88
N LEU A 21 -13.02 -14.38 14.10
CA LEU A 21 -12.11 -14.86 15.16
C LEU A 21 -11.53 -16.24 14.85
N GLU A 22 -12.17 -17.01 14.00
CA GLU A 22 -11.71 -18.34 13.56
C GLU A 22 -10.70 -18.28 12.39
N LEU A 23 -10.46 -17.10 11.79
CA LEU A 23 -9.51 -16.95 10.69
C LEU A 23 -8.08 -17.18 11.15
N GLU A 24 -7.38 -18.09 10.49
CA GLU A 24 -5.97 -18.33 10.76
C GLU A 24 -5.10 -17.09 10.50
N GLY A 25 -4.20 -16.81 11.45
CA GLY A 25 -3.24 -15.70 11.35
C GLY A 25 -3.82 -14.31 11.60
N LEU A 26 -4.97 -14.22 12.24
CA LEU A 26 -5.57 -12.97 12.68
C LEU A 26 -4.75 -12.36 13.84
N TRP A 27 -4.45 -11.07 13.77
CA TRP A 27 -3.94 -10.34 14.94
C TRP A 27 -5.10 -9.64 15.64
N TYR A 28 -5.26 -9.93 16.93
CA TYR A 28 -6.26 -9.27 17.77
C TYR A 28 -5.57 -8.33 18.76
N VAL A 29 -5.89 -7.05 18.68
CA VAL A 29 -5.38 -6.02 19.58
C VAL A 29 -6.51 -5.55 20.47
N ASN A 30 -6.34 -5.73 21.78
CA ASN A 30 -7.31 -5.29 22.80
C ASN A 30 -6.59 -4.50 23.88
N TRP A 31 -6.82 -3.20 23.89
CA TRP A 31 -6.23 -2.29 24.88
C TRP A 31 -7.28 -1.88 25.88
N GLN A 32 -7.02 -2.21 27.15
CA GLN A 32 -7.90 -1.87 28.28
C GLN A 32 -7.08 -1.17 29.36
N ILE A 33 -7.64 -0.09 29.94
CA ILE A 33 -7.12 0.55 31.14
C ILE A 33 -8.19 0.40 32.25
N GLY A 34 -7.92 -0.46 33.22
CA GLY A 34 -8.88 -0.82 34.26
C GLY A 34 -10.12 -1.48 33.68
N LYS A 35 -11.31 -0.91 33.90
CA LYS A 35 -12.59 -1.39 33.39
C LYS A 35 -12.97 -0.77 32.02
N THR A 36 -12.21 0.22 31.54
CA THR A 36 -12.52 0.93 30.30
C THR A 36 -11.75 0.34 29.14
N ARG A 37 -12.47 -0.17 28.13
CA ARG A 37 -11.92 -0.66 26.87
C ARG A 37 -11.63 0.53 25.96
N LEU A 38 -10.35 0.84 25.74
CA LEU A 38 -9.93 1.98 24.94
C LEU A 38 -9.93 1.66 23.43
N TYR A 39 -9.43 0.49 23.07
CA TYR A 39 -9.27 0.09 21.68
C TYR A 39 -9.41 -1.42 21.55
N SER A 40 -10.14 -1.86 20.54
CA SER A 40 -10.27 -3.27 20.21
C SER A 40 -10.51 -3.40 18.71
N THR A 41 -9.58 -4.02 18.04
CA THR A 41 -9.65 -4.29 16.61
C THR A 41 -8.93 -5.58 16.25
N PHE A 42 -9.16 -6.06 15.05
CA PHE A 42 -8.46 -7.20 14.49
C PHE A 42 -7.80 -6.82 13.16
N TYR A 43 -6.72 -7.50 12.82
CA TYR A 43 -6.00 -7.31 11.56
C TYR A 43 -5.89 -8.64 10.83
N THR A 44 -6.48 -8.69 9.65
CA THR A 44 -6.37 -9.83 8.72
C THR A 44 -4.98 -9.88 8.11
N ARG A 45 -4.66 -10.92 7.35
CA ARG A 45 -3.39 -11.02 6.62
C ARG A 45 -3.19 -9.89 5.60
N ILE A 46 -4.28 -9.40 4.99
CA ILE A 46 -4.24 -8.25 4.08
C ILE A 46 -3.88 -6.98 4.86
N ASP A 47 -4.53 -6.75 6.00
CA ASP A 47 -4.24 -5.59 6.85
C ASP A 47 -2.80 -5.60 7.34
N GLN A 48 -2.31 -6.78 7.76
CA GLN A 48 -0.92 -6.97 8.19
C GLN A 48 0.05 -6.65 7.06
N ALA A 49 -0.26 -7.07 5.81
CA ALA A 49 0.54 -6.73 4.65
C ALA A 49 0.56 -5.21 4.39
N CYS A 50 -0.58 -4.52 4.53
CA CYS A 50 -0.66 -3.06 4.41
C CYS A 50 0.19 -2.36 5.49
N ILE A 51 0.13 -2.82 6.75
CA ILE A 51 0.95 -2.28 7.85
C ILE A 51 2.44 -2.52 7.56
N PHE A 52 2.80 -3.71 7.13
CA PHE A 52 4.18 -4.05 6.80
C PHE A 52 4.74 -3.16 5.68
N TRP A 53 3.99 -3.00 4.59
CA TRP A 53 4.36 -2.09 3.51
C TRP A 53 4.46 -0.63 3.99
N SER A 54 3.60 -0.19 4.89
CA SER A 54 3.69 1.15 5.49
C SER A 54 5.02 1.37 6.20
N LEU A 55 5.50 0.39 6.97
CA LEU A 55 6.80 0.44 7.64
C LEU A 55 7.97 0.50 6.64
N LEU A 56 7.91 -0.30 5.57
CA LEU A 56 8.92 -0.26 4.52
C LEU A 56 8.95 1.12 3.83
N LEU A 57 7.79 1.66 3.48
CA LEU A 57 7.68 2.98 2.83
C LEU A 57 8.18 4.11 3.72
N ILE A 58 7.89 4.09 5.03
CA ILE A 58 8.44 5.05 5.99
C ILE A 58 9.97 5.00 5.94
N THR A 59 10.55 3.82 5.96
CA THR A 59 12.01 3.64 5.89
C THR A 59 12.57 4.14 4.55
N MET A 60 11.96 3.75 3.43
CA MET A 60 12.43 4.08 2.08
C MET A 60 12.38 5.58 1.81
N PHE A 61 11.22 6.20 2.01
CA PHE A 61 11.03 7.62 1.71
C PHE A 61 11.63 8.52 2.80
N GLY A 62 11.65 8.07 4.06
CA GLY A 62 12.30 8.77 5.16
C GLY A 62 13.81 8.83 4.96
N THR A 63 14.47 7.73 4.59
CA THR A 63 15.91 7.73 4.30
C THR A 63 16.24 8.61 3.09
N ALA A 64 15.44 8.54 2.03
CA ALA A 64 15.65 9.36 0.83
C ALA A 64 15.51 10.86 1.11
N GLN A 65 14.66 11.27 2.06
CA GLN A 65 14.43 12.68 2.38
C GLN A 65 15.45 13.25 3.37
N PHE A 66 15.82 12.46 4.41
CA PHE A 66 16.52 13.02 5.58
C PHE A 66 17.96 12.52 5.75
N ILE A 67 18.33 11.41 5.10
CA ILE A 67 19.65 10.83 5.30
C ILE A 67 20.52 11.05 4.05
N PRO A 68 21.69 11.70 4.17
CA PRO A 68 22.57 12.00 3.03
C PRO A 68 23.38 10.76 2.62
N VAL A 69 22.71 9.73 2.12
CA VAL A 69 23.35 8.54 1.53
C VAL A 69 23.48 8.69 0.02
N SER A 70 24.44 7.96 -0.58
CA SER A 70 24.55 7.94 -2.04
C SER A 70 23.30 7.32 -2.68
N TRP A 71 22.94 7.79 -3.86
CA TRP A 71 21.80 7.25 -4.61
C TRP A 71 21.94 5.76 -4.91
N SER A 72 23.15 5.26 -5.14
CA SER A 72 23.41 3.83 -5.34
C SER A 72 23.08 3.01 -4.08
N LEU A 73 23.44 3.51 -2.88
CA LEU A 73 23.08 2.86 -1.63
C LEU A 73 21.57 2.92 -1.39
N GLN A 74 20.94 4.05 -1.73
CA GLN A 74 19.49 4.21 -1.63
C GLN A 74 18.75 3.23 -2.56
N ALA A 75 19.20 3.05 -3.81
CA ALA A 75 18.66 2.08 -4.76
C ALA A 75 18.77 0.65 -4.21
N THR A 76 19.95 0.27 -3.71
CA THR A 76 20.16 -1.05 -3.10
C THR A 76 19.22 -1.28 -1.93
N LEU A 77 19.09 -0.31 -1.03
CA LEU A 77 18.17 -0.36 0.11
C LEU A 77 16.71 -0.56 -0.37
N TRP A 78 16.27 0.24 -1.33
CA TRP A 78 14.92 0.15 -1.86
C TRP A 78 14.63 -1.20 -2.50
N SER A 79 15.58 -1.72 -3.29
CA SER A 79 15.45 -3.03 -3.95
C SER A 79 15.36 -4.16 -2.94
N ILE A 80 16.21 -4.19 -1.92
CA ILE A 80 16.16 -5.20 -0.86
C ILE A 80 14.82 -5.13 -0.10
N LEU A 81 14.43 -3.95 0.38
CA LEU A 81 13.20 -3.77 1.13
C LEU A 81 11.96 -4.12 0.31
N SER A 82 11.93 -3.74 -0.98
CA SER A 82 10.81 -4.08 -1.86
C SER A 82 10.74 -5.57 -2.15
N CYS A 83 11.86 -6.26 -2.36
CA CYS A 83 11.87 -7.71 -2.53
C CYS A 83 11.34 -8.42 -1.28
N ILE A 84 11.74 -7.97 -0.08
CA ILE A 84 11.20 -8.51 1.18
C ILE A 84 9.68 -8.22 1.25
N GLY A 85 9.26 -7.00 0.93
CA GLY A 85 7.85 -6.60 0.91
C GLY A 85 7.00 -7.46 -0.03
N ILE A 86 7.49 -7.70 -1.24
CA ILE A 86 6.82 -8.56 -2.22
C ILE A 86 6.68 -10.00 -1.69
N MET A 87 7.75 -10.58 -1.14
CA MET A 87 7.71 -11.94 -0.58
C MET A 87 6.69 -12.05 0.56
N VAL A 88 6.69 -11.10 1.48
CA VAL A 88 5.74 -11.07 2.60
C VAL A 88 4.30 -10.90 2.09
N MET A 89 4.06 -9.93 1.19
CA MET A 89 2.76 -9.70 0.59
C MET A 89 2.22 -10.96 -0.08
N VAL A 90 3.00 -11.60 -0.95
CA VAL A 90 2.60 -12.83 -1.65
C VAL A 90 2.30 -13.95 -0.64
N SER A 91 3.19 -14.16 0.33
CA SER A 91 3.03 -15.20 1.35
C SER A 91 1.74 -15.03 2.17
N TRP A 92 1.40 -13.79 2.55
CA TRP A 92 0.27 -13.53 3.44
C TRP A 92 -1.07 -13.43 2.72
N THR A 93 -1.08 -12.98 1.44
CA THR A 93 -2.33 -12.71 0.73
C THR A 93 -2.73 -13.80 -0.26
N ARG A 94 -1.83 -14.73 -0.58
CA ARG A 94 -2.03 -15.77 -1.59
C ARG A 94 -3.32 -16.56 -1.37
N TYR A 95 -3.56 -17.07 -0.17
CA TYR A 95 -4.76 -17.87 0.14
C TYR A 95 -6.05 -17.09 -0.10
N TRP A 96 -6.06 -15.83 0.32
CA TRP A 96 -7.23 -14.99 0.16
C TRP A 96 -7.54 -14.71 -1.32
N VAL A 97 -6.54 -14.36 -2.12
CA VAL A 97 -6.75 -14.07 -3.55
C VAL A 97 -7.15 -15.31 -4.35
N GLU A 98 -6.63 -16.48 -3.97
CA GLU A 98 -7.01 -17.75 -4.56
C GLU A 98 -8.47 -18.10 -4.22
N ALA A 99 -8.87 -17.99 -2.96
CA ALA A 99 -10.23 -18.24 -2.49
C ALA A 99 -11.29 -17.34 -3.15
N ASN A 100 -10.93 -16.10 -3.46
CA ASN A 100 -11.82 -15.12 -4.09
C ASN A 100 -11.68 -15.06 -5.63
N ASN A 101 -10.89 -15.94 -6.25
CA ASN A 101 -10.63 -15.99 -7.69
C ASN A 101 -10.06 -14.66 -8.28
N VAL A 102 -9.27 -13.93 -7.50
CA VAL A 102 -8.65 -12.65 -7.89
C VAL A 102 -7.12 -12.72 -7.89
N SER A 103 -6.54 -13.91 -8.09
CA SER A 103 -5.08 -14.13 -8.08
C SER A 103 -4.32 -13.24 -9.07
N TRP A 104 -4.95 -12.85 -10.18
CA TRP A 104 -4.36 -11.96 -11.17
C TRP A 104 -3.98 -10.58 -10.58
N VAL A 105 -4.68 -10.12 -9.54
CA VAL A 105 -4.37 -8.87 -8.83
C VAL A 105 -3.00 -8.96 -8.15
N LEU A 106 -2.72 -10.10 -7.53
CA LEU A 106 -1.42 -10.32 -6.89
C LEU A 106 -0.29 -10.30 -7.91
N TYR A 107 -0.47 -10.95 -9.06
CA TYR A 107 0.50 -10.88 -10.15
C TYR A 107 0.66 -9.46 -10.70
N CYS A 108 -0.44 -8.71 -10.82
CA CYS A 108 -0.39 -7.31 -11.23
C CYS A 108 0.49 -6.49 -10.28
N TRP A 109 0.29 -6.60 -8.96
CA TRP A 109 1.12 -5.91 -7.98
C TRP A 109 2.60 -6.32 -8.07
N VAL A 110 2.89 -7.60 -8.18
CA VAL A 110 4.28 -8.11 -8.32
C VAL A 110 4.95 -7.51 -9.55
N ILE A 111 4.26 -7.52 -10.71
CA ILE A 111 4.78 -6.96 -11.96
C ILE A 111 5.02 -5.45 -11.83
N LEU A 112 4.06 -4.70 -11.29
CA LEU A 112 4.18 -3.25 -11.10
C LEU A 112 5.36 -2.89 -10.19
N MET A 113 5.54 -3.63 -9.09
CA MET A 113 6.65 -3.42 -8.15
C MET A 113 8.00 -3.70 -8.82
N PHE A 114 8.17 -4.84 -9.52
CA PHE A 114 9.40 -5.14 -10.23
C PHE A 114 9.69 -4.14 -11.35
N PHE A 115 8.67 -3.73 -12.09
CA PHE A 115 8.82 -2.72 -13.12
C PHE A 115 9.32 -1.38 -12.53
N GLY A 116 8.72 -0.94 -11.42
CA GLY A 116 9.15 0.25 -10.71
C GLY A 116 10.60 0.16 -10.21
N LEU A 117 10.99 -0.99 -9.64
CA LEU A 117 12.36 -1.23 -9.18
C LEU A 117 13.36 -1.17 -10.34
N ILE A 118 13.09 -1.89 -11.44
CA ILE A 118 13.96 -1.91 -12.62
C ILE A 118 14.15 -0.49 -13.15
N LEU A 119 13.07 0.28 -13.31
CA LEU A 119 13.19 1.67 -13.78
C LEU A 119 13.96 2.56 -12.81
N THR A 120 13.73 2.39 -11.51
CA THR A 120 14.43 3.16 -10.47
C THR A 120 15.92 2.85 -10.48
N ASP A 121 16.29 1.56 -10.47
CA ASP A 121 17.68 1.12 -10.47
C ASP A 121 18.40 1.54 -11.75
N PHE A 122 17.78 1.33 -12.92
CA PHE A 122 18.31 1.81 -14.20
C PHE A 122 18.50 3.33 -14.19
N GLY A 123 17.52 4.08 -13.70
CA GLY A 123 17.61 5.53 -13.57
C GLY A 123 18.81 5.97 -12.73
N ILE A 124 19.05 5.29 -11.61
CA ILE A 124 20.13 5.64 -10.68
C ILE A 124 21.49 5.18 -11.19
N TYR A 125 21.62 3.91 -11.58
CA TYR A 125 22.94 3.36 -11.98
C TYR A 125 23.44 3.85 -13.34
N PHE A 126 22.54 4.16 -14.27
CA PHE A 126 22.89 4.67 -15.60
C PHE A 126 22.71 6.19 -15.72
N GLY A 127 22.35 6.89 -14.65
CA GLY A 127 22.20 8.35 -14.64
C GLY A 127 21.07 8.86 -15.54
N TRP A 128 19.97 8.11 -15.69
CA TRP A 128 18.85 8.50 -16.54
C TRP A 128 18.03 9.63 -15.88
N GLY A 129 18.47 10.87 -16.11
CA GLY A 129 17.95 12.06 -15.45
C GLY A 129 16.42 12.22 -15.53
N ASN A 130 15.80 11.87 -16.66
CA ASN A 130 14.34 11.94 -16.80
C ASN A 130 13.61 11.02 -15.82
N VAL A 131 14.11 9.82 -15.55
CA VAL A 131 13.50 8.89 -14.55
C VAL A 131 13.75 9.44 -13.16
N LEU A 132 14.97 9.92 -12.87
CA LEU A 132 15.33 10.46 -11.55
C LEU A 132 14.47 11.65 -11.14
N MET A 133 14.18 12.55 -12.07
CA MET A 133 13.31 13.70 -11.82
C MET A 133 11.85 13.31 -11.58
N HIS A 134 11.45 12.10 -12.00
CA HIS A 134 10.05 11.64 -11.93
C HIS A 134 9.87 10.42 -11.05
N LEU A 135 10.81 10.11 -10.13
CA LEU A 135 10.71 8.94 -9.25
C LEU A 135 9.43 8.95 -8.40
N CYS A 136 9.10 10.07 -7.79
CA CYS A 136 7.88 10.18 -6.98
C CYS A 136 6.60 10.02 -7.82
N PRO A 137 6.43 10.73 -8.96
CA PRO A 137 5.35 10.48 -9.90
C PRO A 137 5.27 9.02 -10.39
N LEU A 138 6.42 8.39 -10.67
CA LEU A 138 6.48 6.98 -11.10
C LEU A 138 5.84 6.06 -10.04
N TRP A 139 6.29 6.15 -8.79
CA TRP A 139 5.79 5.29 -7.72
C TRP A 139 4.32 5.57 -7.37
N LEU A 140 3.87 6.83 -7.43
CA LEU A 140 2.44 7.14 -7.28
C LEU A 140 1.61 6.57 -8.43
N GLY A 141 2.10 6.65 -9.66
CA GLY A 141 1.42 6.10 -10.85
C GLY A 141 1.28 4.58 -10.79
N LEU A 142 2.36 3.87 -10.45
CA LEU A 142 2.34 2.40 -10.30
C LEU A 142 1.41 1.97 -9.17
N SER A 143 1.47 2.64 -8.03
CA SER A 143 0.57 2.37 -6.90
C SER A 143 -0.88 2.63 -7.26
N SER A 144 -1.16 3.74 -7.97
CA SER A 144 -2.51 4.03 -8.47
C SER A 144 -3.04 2.91 -9.37
N LEU A 145 -2.24 2.44 -10.32
CA LEU A 145 -2.63 1.33 -11.20
C LEU A 145 -2.94 0.07 -10.39
N GLY A 146 -2.09 -0.28 -9.41
CA GLY A 146 -2.33 -1.40 -8.53
C GLY A 146 -3.64 -1.29 -7.76
N TYR A 147 -3.92 -0.13 -7.17
CA TYR A 147 -5.17 0.12 -6.46
C TYR A 147 -6.39 0.08 -7.38
N LEU A 148 -6.32 0.66 -8.58
CA LEU A 148 -7.41 0.63 -9.54
C LEU A 148 -7.69 -0.79 -10.06
N CYS A 149 -6.65 -1.57 -10.36
CA CYS A 149 -6.80 -2.98 -10.72
C CYS A 149 -7.46 -3.78 -9.59
N THR A 150 -7.04 -3.56 -8.34
CA THR A 150 -7.64 -4.21 -7.18
C THR A 150 -9.08 -3.77 -6.99
N ALA A 151 -9.37 -2.48 -7.13
CA ALA A 151 -10.73 -1.92 -7.03
C ALA A 151 -11.69 -2.57 -8.03
N LEU A 152 -11.24 -2.81 -9.26
CA LEU A 152 -12.04 -3.48 -10.29
C LEU A 152 -12.27 -4.97 -9.95
N ALA A 153 -11.25 -5.65 -9.42
CA ALA A 153 -11.33 -7.06 -9.07
C ALA A 153 -12.33 -7.33 -7.93
N VAL A 154 -12.23 -6.54 -6.85
CA VAL A 154 -13.05 -6.72 -5.65
C VAL A 154 -14.25 -5.78 -5.59
N ARG A 155 -14.45 -4.96 -6.63
CA ARG A 155 -15.56 -3.99 -6.77
C ARG A 155 -15.63 -2.99 -5.61
N SER A 156 -14.48 -2.55 -5.11
CA SER A 156 -14.36 -1.61 -3.98
C SER A 156 -14.19 -0.17 -4.46
N ARG A 157 -15.08 0.71 -4.00
CA ARG A 157 -14.98 2.15 -4.23
C ARG A 157 -13.87 2.78 -3.40
N ALA A 158 -13.62 2.26 -2.20
CA ALA A 158 -12.54 2.74 -1.34
C ALA A 158 -11.17 2.61 -2.03
N LEU A 159 -10.89 1.47 -2.66
CA LEU A 159 -9.67 1.25 -3.43
C LEU A 159 -9.63 2.11 -4.70
N ALA A 160 -10.77 2.32 -5.37
CA ALA A 160 -10.84 3.22 -6.52
C ALA A 160 -10.49 4.67 -6.12
N VAL A 161 -11.05 5.16 -5.02
CA VAL A 161 -10.73 6.49 -4.46
C VAL A 161 -9.26 6.59 -4.09
N THR A 162 -8.70 5.55 -3.44
CA THR A 162 -7.27 5.49 -3.11
C THR A 162 -6.39 5.60 -4.36
N GLY A 163 -6.71 4.86 -5.43
CA GLY A 163 -6.00 4.97 -6.70
C GLY A 163 -6.08 6.36 -7.31
N LEU A 164 -7.28 6.97 -7.33
CA LEU A 164 -7.48 8.32 -7.85
C LEU A 164 -6.75 9.39 -7.03
N LEU A 165 -6.67 9.23 -5.70
CA LEU A 165 -5.88 10.11 -4.84
C LEU A 165 -4.40 10.07 -5.22
N HIS A 166 -3.83 8.89 -5.48
CA HIS A 166 -2.44 8.77 -5.94
C HIS A 166 -2.22 9.50 -7.28
N LEU A 167 -3.15 9.37 -8.24
CA LEU A 167 -3.08 10.11 -9.51
C LEU A 167 -3.15 11.62 -9.30
N LEU A 168 -4.08 12.09 -8.46
CA LEU A 168 -4.23 13.51 -8.17
C LEU A 168 -2.94 14.09 -7.57
N PHE A 169 -2.29 13.37 -6.68
CA PHE A 169 -1.05 13.82 -6.04
C PHE A 169 0.12 13.99 -7.00
N ILE A 170 0.13 13.28 -8.13
CA ILE A 170 1.15 13.50 -9.18
C ILE A 170 1.14 14.97 -9.66
N PHE A 171 -0.04 15.56 -9.79
CA PHE A 171 -0.18 16.96 -10.20
C PHE A 171 0.16 17.98 -9.10
N ILE A 172 0.13 17.53 -7.83
CA ILE A 172 0.46 18.37 -6.66
C ILE A 172 1.97 18.40 -6.42
N LEU A 173 2.69 17.31 -6.72
CA LEU A 173 4.14 17.19 -6.43
C LEU A 173 5.01 18.36 -6.95
N PRO A 174 4.78 18.92 -8.16
CA PRO A 174 5.59 20.06 -8.61
C PRO A 174 5.46 21.30 -7.73
N LEU A 175 4.34 21.46 -7.02
CA LEU A 175 4.08 22.60 -6.12
C LEU A 175 4.87 22.53 -4.81
N ILE A 176 5.38 21.34 -4.46
CA ILE A 176 6.07 21.05 -3.20
C ILE A 176 7.49 20.55 -3.44
N SER A 177 8.21 21.22 -4.35
CA SER A 177 9.60 20.89 -4.66
C SER A 177 10.46 20.87 -3.39
N GLY A 178 11.38 19.90 -3.29
CA GLY A 178 12.21 19.68 -2.10
C GLY A 178 11.59 18.76 -1.02
N TRP A 179 10.26 18.59 -0.98
CA TRP A 179 9.55 17.72 -0.03
C TRP A 179 8.84 16.57 -0.72
N GLN A 180 9.14 16.29 -1.99
CA GLN A 180 8.43 15.31 -2.80
C GLN A 180 8.51 13.89 -2.24
N PHE A 181 9.69 13.46 -1.74
CA PHE A 181 9.86 12.12 -1.18
C PHE A 181 8.99 11.90 0.05
N ILE A 182 9.10 12.79 1.05
CA ILE A 182 8.31 12.63 2.28
C ILE A 182 6.81 12.74 2.02
N THR A 183 6.38 13.64 1.12
CA THR A 183 4.96 13.79 0.79
C THR A 183 4.42 12.56 0.07
N THR A 184 5.18 12.00 -0.87
CA THR A 184 4.84 10.74 -1.55
C THR A 184 4.73 9.60 -0.54
N GLY A 185 5.76 9.42 0.30
CA GLY A 185 5.76 8.41 1.34
C GLY A 185 4.59 8.58 2.32
N ALA A 186 4.34 9.80 2.78
CA ALA A 186 3.25 10.10 3.71
C ALA A 186 1.87 9.76 3.12
N LEU A 187 1.61 10.10 1.85
CA LEU A 187 0.36 9.72 1.18
C LEU A 187 0.20 8.21 1.09
N MET A 188 1.24 7.50 0.61
CA MET A 188 1.19 6.06 0.44
C MET A 188 0.98 5.36 1.78
N VAL A 189 1.72 5.76 2.81
CA VAL A 189 1.60 5.23 4.18
C VAL A 189 0.22 5.51 4.76
N PHE A 190 -0.28 6.74 4.63
CA PHE A 190 -1.60 7.11 5.13
C PHE A 190 -2.70 6.25 4.49
N CYS A 191 -2.68 6.09 3.17
CA CYS A 191 -3.65 5.26 2.46
C CYS A 191 -3.61 3.80 2.92
N LEU A 192 -2.42 3.21 3.05
CA LEU A 192 -2.27 1.84 3.52
C LEU A 192 -2.75 1.64 4.96
N LEU A 193 -2.44 2.59 5.86
CA LEU A 193 -2.89 2.52 7.25
C LEU A 193 -4.41 2.68 7.37
N VAL A 194 -5.02 3.57 6.56
CA VAL A 194 -6.49 3.70 6.50
C VAL A 194 -7.13 2.40 6.01
N LEU A 195 -6.57 1.79 4.96
CA LEU A 195 -7.07 0.50 4.45
C LEU A 195 -6.87 -0.64 5.45
N ALA A 196 -5.81 -0.60 6.26
CA ALA A 196 -5.56 -1.58 7.31
C ALA A 196 -6.47 -1.40 8.53
N GLU A 197 -6.81 -0.15 8.89
CA GLU A 197 -7.59 0.15 10.11
C GLU A 197 -9.09 -0.07 9.89
N PHE A 198 -9.59 0.30 8.72
CA PHE A 198 -11.00 0.23 8.40
C PHE A 198 -11.33 -0.99 7.53
N GLN A 199 -12.56 -1.47 7.65
CA GLN A 199 -13.13 -2.39 6.68
C GLN A 199 -13.69 -1.57 5.51
N TRP A 200 -13.20 -1.85 4.31
CA TRP A 200 -13.62 -1.18 3.09
C TRP A 200 -14.69 -1.99 2.33
N ASP A 201 -15.44 -1.33 1.47
CA ASP A 201 -16.50 -1.93 0.68
C ASP A 201 -15.95 -2.99 -0.30
N GLY A 202 -16.75 -4.00 -0.63
CA GLY A 202 -16.35 -5.08 -1.55
C GLY A 202 -15.67 -6.29 -0.89
N LEU A 203 -15.57 -6.31 0.46
CA LEU A 203 -15.11 -7.45 1.25
C LEU A 203 -16.27 -8.19 1.90
#